data_0ef45d70a188ee3d4bc4824aba34f4fd
#
_entry.id   0ef45d70a188ee3d4bc4824aba34f4fd
#
_cell.length_a   1.000
_cell.length_b   1.000
_cell.length_c   1.000
_cell.angle_alpha   90.00
_cell.angle_beta   90.00
_cell.angle_gamma   90.00
#
_symmetry.space_group_name_H-M   'P 1'
#
loop_
_entity.id
_entity.type
_entity.pdbx_description
1 polymer ?
#
loop_
_entity_poly.entity_id
_entity_poly.type
_entity_poly.pdbx_seq_one_letter_code
_entity_poly.pdbx_strand_id
1 'polypeptide(L)'
;MSAHELDVAAQLNFLLRGEMSVVMRMPYSSNATFLVSLALDGKTIQAIYKPMRGERPLWDFAPGLHRREVAAYLLSEAMGLGCVPPTILRDGPSGEGSVQLLIESDPDEHYFTIFEQRQDLHDQFRAMCAFDILANNTDRKSGHVLVDKNNHVWGIDHGVCFSEDF
;
A
#
# COMPACT_ATOMS: atom_id res chain seq x y z
N MET A 1 -7.64 18.29 3.10
CA MET A 1 -6.39 18.12 3.89
C MET A 1 -5.68 16.93 3.30
N SER A 2 -4.44 17.08 2.90
CA SER A 2 -3.64 15.96 2.41
C SER A 2 -3.28 15.04 3.58
N ALA A 3 -3.38 13.72 3.37
CA ALA A 3 -2.98 12.74 4.39
C ALA A 3 -1.49 12.87 4.81
N HIS A 4 -0.66 13.43 3.94
CA HIS A 4 0.76 13.71 4.22
C HIS A 4 1.02 14.85 5.23
N GLU A 5 -0.02 15.62 5.58
CA GLU A 5 0.09 16.66 6.63
C GLU A 5 -0.14 16.10 8.03
N LEU A 6 -0.53 14.83 8.12
CA LEU A 6 -0.76 14.11 9.36
C LEU A 6 0.48 13.29 9.73
N ASP A 7 0.76 13.19 11.02
CA ASP A 7 1.72 12.20 11.51
C ASP A 7 1.18 10.77 11.35
N VAL A 8 2.06 9.78 11.44
CA VAL A 8 1.71 8.36 11.23
C VAL A 8 0.63 7.89 12.22
N ALA A 9 0.65 8.37 13.46
CA ALA A 9 -0.34 8.00 14.46
C ALA A 9 -1.74 8.51 14.08
N ALA A 10 -1.84 9.74 13.60
CA ALA A 10 -3.09 10.29 13.09
C ALA A 10 -3.56 9.57 11.82
N GLN A 11 -2.65 9.25 10.90
CA GLN A 11 -2.97 8.46 9.70
C GLN A 11 -3.57 7.10 10.08
N LEU A 12 -2.92 6.37 10.98
CA LEU A 12 -3.42 5.08 11.49
C LEU A 12 -4.77 5.22 12.19
N ASN A 13 -4.99 6.29 12.94
CA ASN A 13 -6.29 6.55 13.58
C ASN A 13 -7.41 6.75 12.56
N PHE A 14 -7.16 7.48 11.46
CA PHE A 14 -8.11 7.58 10.34
C PHE A 14 -8.39 6.23 9.69
N LEU A 15 -7.35 5.44 9.40
CA LEU A 15 -7.51 4.12 8.81
C LEU A 15 -8.35 3.20 9.71
N LEU A 16 -8.12 3.22 11.03
CA LEU A 16 -8.81 2.37 12.00
C LEU A 16 -10.24 2.79 12.27
N ARG A 17 -10.51 4.09 12.43
CA ARG A 17 -11.76 4.61 13.00
C ARG A 17 -12.58 5.45 12.03
N GLY A 18 -12.00 5.92 10.94
CA GLY A 18 -12.70 6.74 9.95
C GLY A 18 -13.92 6.02 9.39
N GLU A 19 -15.04 6.74 9.27
CA GLU A 19 -16.22 6.24 8.58
C GLU A 19 -15.88 6.03 7.10
N MET A 20 -16.01 4.77 6.62
CA MET A 20 -15.60 4.39 5.28
C MET A 20 -16.75 4.49 4.29
N SER A 21 -16.53 5.22 3.21
CA SER A 21 -17.40 5.25 2.05
C SER A 21 -16.63 4.90 0.78
N VAL A 22 -17.22 4.05 -0.06
CA VAL A 22 -16.62 3.67 -1.35
C VAL A 22 -16.78 4.82 -2.34
N VAL A 23 -15.67 5.29 -2.90
CA VAL A 23 -15.64 6.31 -3.94
C VAL A 23 -15.76 5.66 -5.32
N MET A 24 -14.89 4.68 -5.59
CA MET A 24 -14.91 3.95 -6.86
C MET A 24 -14.15 2.61 -6.75
N ARG A 25 -14.45 1.71 -7.68
CA ARG A 25 -13.60 0.54 -7.90
C ARG A 25 -12.42 0.93 -8.77
N MET A 26 -11.22 0.52 -8.36
CA MET A 26 -10.01 0.81 -9.14
C MET A 26 -10.04 0.05 -10.46
N PRO A 27 -9.87 0.76 -11.60
CA PRO A 27 -9.73 0.12 -12.90
C PRO A 27 -8.42 -0.69 -12.96
N TYR A 28 -8.39 -1.71 -13.78
CA TYR A 28 -7.19 -2.52 -14.07
C TYR A 28 -6.61 -3.32 -12.89
N SER A 29 -7.28 -3.33 -11.72
CA SER A 29 -6.89 -4.20 -10.62
C SER A 29 -7.35 -5.64 -10.87
N SER A 30 -6.45 -6.62 -10.69
CA SER A 30 -6.79 -8.04 -10.84
C SER A 30 -7.73 -8.52 -9.72
N ASN A 31 -7.63 -7.93 -8.54
CA ASN A 31 -8.50 -8.16 -7.39
C ASN A 31 -9.54 -7.03 -7.26
N ALA A 32 -10.59 -7.22 -6.48
CA ALA A 32 -11.51 -6.13 -6.16
C ALA A 32 -10.80 -5.13 -5.23
N THR A 33 -10.37 -4.02 -5.79
CA THR A 33 -9.69 -2.93 -5.09
C THR A 33 -10.54 -1.68 -5.20
N PHE A 34 -10.72 -0.98 -4.09
CA PHE A 34 -11.57 0.21 -4.01
C PHE A 34 -10.79 1.41 -3.49
N LEU A 35 -10.99 2.55 -4.15
CA LEU A 35 -10.71 3.85 -3.55
C LEU A 35 -11.83 4.15 -2.58
N VAL A 36 -11.46 4.46 -1.35
CA VAL A 36 -12.39 4.80 -0.27
C VAL A 36 -12.06 6.15 0.35
N SER A 37 -13.08 6.80 0.86
CA SER A 37 -12.98 8.00 1.68
C SER A 37 -13.18 7.62 3.14
N LEU A 38 -12.33 8.11 4.02
CA LEU A 38 -12.38 7.89 5.47
C LEU A 38 -12.62 9.23 6.16
N ALA A 39 -13.79 9.39 6.77
CA ALA A 39 -14.17 10.60 7.50
C ALA A 39 -14.00 10.40 9.01
N LEU A 40 -13.31 11.32 9.67
CA LEU A 40 -13.11 11.35 11.12
C LEU A 40 -12.99 12.79 11.61
N ASP A 41 -13.76 13.16 12.64
CA ASP A 41 -13.73 14.47 13.28
C ASP A 41 -13.82 15.66 12.28
N GLY A 42 -14.74 15.54 11.31
CA GLY A 42 -14.99 16.57 10.29
C GLY A 42 -13.88 16.70 9.22
N LYS A 43 -12.90 15.82 9.24
CA LYS A 43 -11.82 15.74 8.24
C LYS A 43 -11.96 14.45 7.44
N THR A 44 -11.36 14.44 6.25
CA THR A 44 -11.44 13.29 5.33
C THR A 44 -10.08 13.04 4.71
N ILE A 45 -9.72 11.75 4.62
CA ILE A 45 -8.55 11.27 3.84
C ILE A 45 -9.00 10.19 2.88
N GLN A 46 -8.14 9.84 1.92
CA GLN A 46 -8.37 8.74 0.98
C GLN A 46 -7.50 7.54 1.33
N ALA A 47 -8.01 6.35 1.04
CA ALA A 47 -7.32 5.10 1.25
C ALA A 47 -7.69 4.08 0.16
N ILE A 48 -6.89 3.03 0.05
CA ILE A 48 -7.15 1.87 -0.82
C ILE A 48 -7.63 0.72 0.06
N TYR A 49 -8.83 0.20 -0.25
CA TYR A 49 -9.43 -0.93 0.43
C TYR A 49 -9.42 -2.17 -0.47
N LYS A 50 -8.83 -3.25 0.04
CA LYS A 50 -8.74 -4.55 -0.65
C LYS A 50 -9.44 -5.61 0.21
N PRO A 51 -10.73 -5.90 -0.02
CA PRO A 51 -11.47 -6.91 0.74
C PRO A 51 -11.05 -8.33 0.39
N MET A 52 -11.04 -9.22 1.38
CA MET A 52 -10.78 -10.64 1.19
C MET A 52 -11.70 -11.26 0.11
N ARG A 53 -12.98 -10.90 0.13
CA ARG A 53 -13.99 -11.40 -0.85
C ARG A 53 -13.68 -11.03 -2.30
N GLY A 54 -12.77 -10.07 -2.52
CA GLY A 54 -12.36 -9.63 -3.85
C GLY A 54 -11.08 -10.27 -4.35
N GLU A 55 -10.46 -11.13 -3.55
CA GLU A 55 -9.23 -11.82 -3.92
C GLU A 55 -9.49 -12.88 -4.98
N ARG A 56 -8.69 -12.89 -6.04
CA ARG A 56 -8.66 -14.02 -6.99
C ARG A 56 -7.86 -15.15 -6.37
N PRO A 57 -8.36 -16.39 -6.42
CA PRO A 57 -7.58 -17.56 -6.02
C PRO A 57 -6.29 -17.63 -6.83
N LEU A 58 -5.17 -17.79 -6.15
CA LEU A 58 -3.87 -18.08 -6.73
C LEU A 58 -3.52 -19.53 -6.42
N TRP A 59 -2.83 -20.20 -7.35
CA TRP A 59 -2.47 -21.62 -7.17
C TRP A 59 -1.30 -21.79 -6.17
N ASP A 60 -0.48 -20.75 -6.01
CA ASP A 60 0.77 -20.68 -5.24
C ASP A 60 0.63 -19.88 -3.92
N PHE A 61 -0.55 -19.32 -3.64
CA PHE A 61 -0.82 -18.60 -2.41
C PHE A 61 -2.14 -19.03 -1.77
N ALA A 62 -2.11 -19.27 -0.46
CA ALA A 62 -3.33 -19.43 0.32
C ALA A 62 -4.15 -18.13 0.31
N PRO A 63 -5.50 -18.21 0.44
CA PRO A 63 -6.36 -17.04 0.62
C PRO A 63 -5.89 -16.18 1.80
N GLY A 64 -6.09 -14.86 1.70
CA GLY A 64 -5.66 -13.92 2.73
C GLY A 64 -4.57 -12.97 2.25
N LEU A 65 -4.54 -12.64 0.96
CA LEU A 65 -3.58 -11.70 0.38
C LEU A 65 -3.62 -10.32 1.08
N HIS A 66 -4.81 -9.88 1.48
CA HIS A 66 -5.00 -8.65 2.26
C HIS A 66 -4.23 -8.65 3.60
N ARG A 67 -4.04 -9.81 4.23
CA ARG A 67 -3.23 -9.93 5.46
C ARG A 67 -1.74 -9.79 5.17
N ARG A 68 -1.28 -10.22 3.99
CA ARG A 68 0.10 -10.04 3.53
C ARG A 68 0.42 -8.57 3.28
N GLU A 69 -0.54 -7.77 2.79
CA GLU A 69 -0.41 -6.31 2.68
C GLU A 69 -0.14 -5.66 4.05
N VAL A 70 -0.88 -6.07 5.09
CA VAL A 70 -0.68 -5.58 6.46
C VAL A 70 0.66 -6.04 7.03
N ALA A 71 1.02 -7.32 6.82
CA ALA A 71 2.30 -7.86 7.28
C ALA A 71 3.49 -7.15 6.63
N ALA A 72 3.38 -6.78 5.36
CA ALA A 72 4.39 -6.01 4.64
C ALA A 72 4.62 -4.62 5.28
N TYR A 73 3.55 -3.91 5.63
CA TYR A 73 3.65 -2.65 6.35
C TYR A 73 4.36 -2.84 7.72
N LEU A 74 3.91 -3.81 8.51
CA LEU A 74 4.49 -4.08 9.83
C LEU A 74 5.96 -4.46 9.74
N LEU A 75 6.37 -5.25 8.74
CA LEU A 75 7.77 -5.59 8.50
C LEU A 75 8.59 -4.35 8.13
N SER A 76 8.09 -3.51 7.22
CA SER A 76 8.74 -2.26 6.81
C SER A 76 9.00 -1.34 8.01
N GLU A 77 8.02 -1.20 8.90
CA GLU A 77 8.14 -0.42 10.13
C GLU A 77 9.15 -1.05 11.11
N ALA A 78 9.06 -2.36 11.33
CA ALA A 78 9.99 -3.09 12.22
C ALA A 78 11.44 -3.01 11.77
N MET A 79 11.68 -2.91 10.46
CA MET A 79 13.01 -2.73 9.87
C MET A 79 13.47 -1.27 9.85
N GLY A 80 12.60 -0.31 10.18
CA GLY A 80 12.89 1.13 10.08
C GLY A 80 13.06 1.62 8.64
N LEU A 81 12.51 0.92 7.65
CA LEU A 81 12.62 1.30 6.25
C LEU A 81 11.55 2.29 5.82
N GLY A 82 10.35 2.24 6.40
CA GLY A 82 9.25 3.13 6.09
C GLY A 82 8.85 3.17 4.61
N CYS A 83 9.11 2.09 3.86
CA CYS A 83 8.88 2.06 2.41
C CYS A 83 7.50 1.53 2.01
N VAL A 84 6.68 1.06 2.96
CA VAL A 84 5.30 0.61 2.72
C VAL A 84 4.34 1.60 3.38
N PRO A 85 3.31 2.10 2.68
CA PRO A 85 2.35 3.02 3.27
C PRO A 85 1.63 2.42 4.47
N PRO A 86 1.21 3.22 5.46
CA PRO A 86 0.40 2.77 6.59
C PRO A 86 -0.76 1.90 6.14
N THR A 87 -0.81 0.67 6.64
CA THR A 87 -1.78 -0.36 6.23
C THR A 87 -2.29 -1.11 7.44
N ILE A 88 -3.60 -1.23 7.54
CA ILE A 88 -4.25 -1.94 8.65
C ILE A 88 -5.24 -2.99 8.15
N LEU A 89 -5.61 -3.90 9.05
CA LEU A 89 -6.70 -4.86 8.85
C LEU A 89 -7.98 -4.32 9.52
N ARG A 90 -9.08 -4.28 8.80
CA ARG A 90 -10.40 -3.96 9.37
C ARG A 90 -11.55 -4.44 8.49
N ASP A 91 -12.74 -4.47 9.07
CA ASP A 91 -13.97 -4.62 8.30
C ASP A 91 -14.33 -3.34 7.55
N GLY A 92 -14.78 -3.52 6.31
CA GLY A 92 -15.31 -2.48 5.45
C GLY A 92 -16.63 -2.93 4.80
N PRO A 93 -17.17 -2.18 3.82
CA PRO A 93 -18.45 -2.48 3.17
C PRO A 93 -18.53 -3.87 2.52
N SER A 94 -17.39 -4.48 2.17
CA SER A 94 -17.31 -5.82 1.57
C SER A 94 -16.70 -6.87 2.52
N GLY A 95 -16.65 -6.60 3.82
CA GLY A 95 -16.11 -7.47 4.87
C GLY A 95 -14.66 -7.16 5.22
N GLU A 96 -13.97 -8.13 5.87
CA GLU A 96 -12.56 -7.98 6.25
C GLU A 96 -11.69 -7.69 5.02
N GLY A 97 -10.76 -6.75 5.16
CA GLY A 97 -9.78 -6.41 4.15
C GLY A 97 -8.64 -5.56 4.68
N SER A 98 -7.63 -5.33 3.85
CA SER A 98 -6.60 -4.33 4.13
C SER A 98 -7.07 -2.95 3.73
N VAL A 99 -6.70 -1.95 4.53
CA VAL A 99 -6.93 -0.53 4.24
C VAL A 99 -5.59 0.18 4.32
N GLN A 100 -5.12 0.65 3.17
CA GLN A 100 -3.82 1.31 3.00
C GLN A 100 -4.01 2.78 2.70
N LEU A 101 -3.20 3.63 3.30
CA LEU A 101 -3.18 5.06 3.00
C LEU A 101 -2.92 5.28 1.50
N LEU A 102 -3.73 6.12 0.86
CA LEU A 102 -3.49 6.52 -0.52
C LEU A 102 -2.27 7.46 -0.59
N ILE A 103 -1.30 7.08 -1.39
CA ILE A 103 -0.15 7.94 -1.71
C ILE A 103 -0.45 8.73 -2.98
N GLU A 104 -0.46 10.05 -2.87
CA GLU A 104 -0.54 10.94 -4.02
C GLU A 104 0.80 10.96 -4.73
N SER A 105 0.82 10.53 -5.99
CA SER A 105 2.01 10.47 -6.85
C SER A 105 1.64 10.86 -8.27
N ASP A 106 2.62 11.17 -9.09
CA ASP A 106 2.40 11.41 -10.52
C ASP A 106 2.02 10.09 -11.21
N PRO A 107 0.86 9.99 -11.87
CA PRO A 107 0.41 8.77 -12.53
C PRO A 107 1.25 8.37 -13.75
N ASP A 108 2.02 9.30 -14.31
CA ASP A 108 2.90 9.06 -15.46
C ASP A 108 4.31 8.57 -15.04
N GLU A 109 4.63 8.65 -13.73
CA GLU A 109 5.88 8.16 -13.18
C GLU A 109 5.80 6.66 -12.81
N HIS A 110 6.90 5.96 -13.05
CA HIS A 110 7.11 4.58 -12.62
C HIS A 110 8.60 4.33 -12.37
N TYR A 111 8.94 3.19 -11.76
CA TYR A 111 10.31 2.88 -11.35
C TYR A 111 11.38 3.26 -12.40
N PHE A 112 11.21 2.88 -13.66
CA PHE A 112 12.25 3.10 -14.67
C PHE A 112 12.46 4.58 -14.95
N THR A 113 11.39 5.37 -15.11
CA THR A 113 11.50 6.81 -15.36
C THR A 113 12.11 7.54 -14.17
N ILE A 114 11.68 7.17 -12.95
CA ILE A 114 12.21 7.78 -11.71
C ILE A 114 13.68 7.39 -11.52
N PHE A 115 14.04 6.11 -11.70
CA PHE A 115 15.40 5.62 -11.51
C PHE A 115 16.41 6.32 -12.42
N GLU A 116 16.05 6.56 -13.68
CA GLU A 116 16.91 7.25 -14.63
C GLU A 116 17.11 8.73 -14.32
N GLN A 117 16.07 9.40 -13.83
CA GLN A 117 16.05 10.84 -13.63
C GLN A 117 16.44 11.29 -12.23
N ARG A 118 16.24 10.45 -11.21
CA ARG A 118 16.31 10.80 -9.80
C ARG A 118 17.35 9.97 -9.05
N GLN A 119 18.64 10.27 -9.31
CA GLN A 119 19.76 9.59 -8.62
C GLN A 119 19.77 9.82 -7.10
N ASP A 120 19.19 10.93 -6.65
CA ASP A 120 19.01 11.26 -5.25
C ASP A 120 18.12 10.26 -4.49
N LEU A 121 17.27 9.47 -5.20
CA LEU A 121 16.39 8.47 -4.62
C LEU A 121 16.97 7.04 -4.63
N HIS A 122 18.15 6.83 -5.19
CA HIS A 122 18.72 5.49 -5.37
C HIS A 122 18.91 4.73 -4.05
N ASP A 123 19.21 5.41 -2.94
CA ASP A 123 19.32 4.75 -1.63
C ASP A 123 17.97 4.23 -1.12
N GLN A 124 16.88 4.95 -1.40
CA GLN A 124 15.54 4.48 -1.08
C GLN A 124 15.15 3.27 -1.95
N PHE A 125 15.54 3.25 -3.22
CA PHE A 125 15.33 2.05 -4.08
C PHE A 125 16.13 0.84 -3.59
N ARG A 126 17.37 1.04 -3.10
CA ARG A 126 18.15 -0.06 -2.48
C ARG A 126 17.47 -0.59 -1.23
N ALA A 127 16.93 0.29 -0.40
CA ALA A 127 16.17 -0.10 0.79
C ALA A 127 14.91 -0.89 0.42
N MET A 128 14.17 -0.47 -0.61
CA MET A 128 13.00 -1.20 -1.12
C MET A 128 13.39 -2.57 -1.69
N CYS A 129 14.51 -2.67 -2.42
CA CYS A 129 15.03 -3.93 -2.92
C CYS A 129 15.37 -4.89 -1.77
N ALA A 130 16.04 -4.39 -0.72
CA ALA A 130 16.32 -5.18 0.47
C ALA A 130 15.05 -5.66 1.17
N PHE A 131 14.02 -4.79 1.26
CA PHE A 131 12.70 -5.15 1.76
C PHE A 131 12.08 -6.28 0.93
N ASP A 132 12.06 -6.15 -0.41
CA ASP A 132 11.45 -7.15 -1.30
C ASP A 132 12.13 -8.52 -1.18
N ILE A 133 13.46 -8.56 -1.02
CA ILE A 133 14.22 -9.80 -0.79
C ILE A 133 13.81 -10.43 0.55
N LEU A 134 13.75 -9.64 1.63
CA LEU A 134 13.44 -10.15 2.96
C LEU A 134 11.96 -10.54 3.11
N ALA A 135 11.06 -9.80 2.46
CA ALA A 135 9.64 -10.12 2.42
C ALA A 135 9.30 -11.23 1.41
N ASN A 136 10.29 -11.73 0.67
CA ASN A 136 10.09 -12.64 -0.47
C ASN A 136 8.92 -12.18 -1.36
N ASN A 137 9.01 -10.93 -1.84
CA ASN A 137 8.02 -10.35 -2.74
C ASN A 137 8.25 -10.86 -4.17
N THR A 138 7.31 -11.61 -4.69
CA THR A 138 7.47 -12.29 -5.99
C THR A 138 6.93 -11.49 -7.18
N ASP A 139 6.33 -10.30 -6.98
CA ASP A 139 5.66 -9.55 -8.05
C ASP A 139 5.87 -8.02 -7.96
N ARG A 140 7.08 -7.55 -7.70
CA ARG A 140 7.37 -6.11 -7.77
C ARG A 140 7.31 -5.61 -9.21
N LYS A 141 6.31 -4.80 -9.53
CA LYS A 141 6.16 -4.15 -10.84
C LYS A 141 6.65 -2.71 -10.80
N SER A 142 7.01 -2.16 -11.96
CA SER A 142 7.46 -0.76 -12.08
C SER A 142 6.42 0.25 -11.60
N GLY A 143 5.13 -0.01 -11.85
CA GLY A 143 4.02 0.82 -11.38
C GLY A 143 3.65 0.63 -9.90
N HIS A 144 4.31 -0.29 -9.17
CA HIS A 144 4.15 -0.45 -7.73
C HIS A 144 5.13 0.41 -6.91
N VAL A 145 5.88 1.28 -7.58
CA VAL A 145 6.81 2.24 -6.97
C VAL A 145 6.28 3.64 -7.19
N LEU A 146 6.01 4.33 -6.10
CA LEU A 146 5.46 5.68 -6.11
C LEU A 146 6.44 6.64 -5.44
N VAL A 147 6.47 7.88 -5.89
CA VAL A 147 7.20 8.96 -5.21
C VAL A 147 6.21 10.05 -4.83
N ASP A 148 6.21 10.42 -3.56
CA ASP A 148 5.35 11.48 -3.07
C ASP A 148 5.99 12.87 -3.23
N LYS A 149 5.24 13.92 -2.94
CA LYS A 149 5.69 15.32 -3.01
C LYS A 149 6.86 15.66 -2.09
N ASN A 150 7.16 14.82 -1.11
CA ASN A 150 8.28 14.97 -0.18
C ASN A 150 9.52 14.19 -0.64
N ASN A 151 9.52 13.65 -1.86
CA ASN A 151 10.56 12.80 -2.41
C ASN A 151 10.77 11.49 -1.61
N HIS A 152 9.70 10.97 -1.00
CA HIS A 152 9.73 9.68 -0.36
C HIS A 152 9.26 8.59 -1.32
N VAL A 153 10.01 7.48 -1.36
CA VAL A 153 9.71 6.33 -2.23
C VAL A 153 8.86 5.32 -1.48
N TRP A 154 7.71 5.03 -2.05
CA TRP A 154 6.74 4.08 -1.51
C TRP A 154 6.60 2.86 -2.40
N GLY A 155 6.56 1.67 -1.81
CA GLY A 155 6.15 0.44 -2.46
C GLY A 155 4.72 0.09 -2.11
N ILE A 156 3.94 -0.32 -3.10
CA ILE A 156 2.56 -0.78 -2.94
C ILE A 156 2.37 -2.18 -3.51
N ASP A 157 1.18 -2.76 -3.28
CA ASP A 157 0.76 -4.07 -3.80
C ASP A 157 1.62 -5.24 -3.32
N HIS A 158 1.54 -5.52 -2.01
CA HIS A 158 2.33 -6.52 -1.30
C HIS A 158 1.55 -7.83 -1.01
N GLY A 159 0.42 -8.05 -1.69
CA GLY A 159 -0.43 -9.23 -1.47
C GLY A 159 0.26 -10.57 -1.74
N VAL A 160 1.36 -10.57 -2.51
CA VAL A 160 2.17 -11.74 -2.84
C VAL A 160 3.56 -11.73 -2.20
N CYS A 161 3.70 -10.98 -1.11
CA CYS A 161 4.84 -11.13 -0.20
C CYS A 161 4.73 -12.42 0.63
N PHE A 162 5.85 -12.81 1.23
CA PHE A 162 5.95 -13.99 2.11
C PHE A 162 5.56 -15.28 1.40
N SER A 163 6.01 -15.42 0.15
CA SER A 163 5.92 -16.70 -0.57
C SER A 163 6.68 -17.78 0.20
N GLU A 164 6.10 -18.98 0.28
CA GLU A 164 6.78 -20.14 0.89
C GLU A 164 7.79 -20.77 -0.07
N ASP A 165 7.64 -20.49 -1.36
CA ASP A 165 8.57 -20.96 -2.41
C ASP A 165 9.64 -19.90 -2.70
N PHE A 166 10.89 -20.34 -2.82
CA PHE A 166 12.03 -19.52 -3.24
C PHE A 166 12.39 -19.80 -4.68
#